data_aed5f84500714346080a5e096468eca9
#
_entry.id   aed5f84500714346080a5e096468eca9
#
_cell.length_a   1.000
_cell.length_b   1.000
_cell.length_c   1.000
_cell.angle_alpha   90.00
_cell.angle_beta   90.00
_cell.angle_gamma   90.00
#
_symmetry.space_group_name_H-M   'P 1'
#
loop_
_entity.id
_entity.type
_entity.pdbx_description
1 polymer ?
#
loop_
_entity_poly.entity_id
_entity_poly.type
_entity_poly.pdbx_seq_one_letter_code
_entity_poly.pdbx_strand_id
1 'polypeptide(L)'
;FFHAEAAIRDAQESRGLGDVYKRQMLAHKAEEEGIAVAELISGQSGHVNYEVIPGVIYTTPEVASVGKTEEQLKEKNQKYKIGKFPFMANSRAKAIDEPDGFVKILADATTDKVLGVHLIGPHAGELIAEMAIAMEFGASSEDIARTCHAHPTFSEAVKEAALSVEKRQI
;
A
#
# COMPACT_ATOMS: atom_id res chain seq x y z
N PHE A 1 23.66 -6.76 -21.20
CA PHE A 1 22.75 -5.84 -21.89
C PHE A 1 21.56 -6.63 -22.35
N PHE A 2 20.45 -6.30 -21.83
CA PHE A 2 19.21 -7.03 -21.92
C PHE A 2 18.50 -6.66 -23.21
N HIS A 3 17.86 -7.65 -23.82
CA HIS A 3 17.16 -7.46 -25.06
C HIS A 3 15.88 -6.68 -24.87
N ALA A 4 15.58 -5.89 -25.86
CA ALA A 4 14.56 -4.88 -25.94
C ALA A 4 13.12 -5.40 -25.85
N GLU A 5 12.79 -6.02 -24.77
CA GLU A 5 11.40 -6.14 -24.36
C GLU A 5 11.00 -4.87 -23.58
N ALA A 6 9.72 -4.59 -23.46
CA ALA A 6 9.20 -3.37 -22.85
C ALA A 6 9.76 -3.12 -21.43
N ALA A 7 10.07 -4.18 -20.69
CA ALA A 7 10.72 -4.17 -19.38
C ALA A 7 12.09 -3.46 -19.36
N ILE A 8 12.75 -3.34 -20.50
CA ILE A 8 14.09 -2.79 -20.57
C ILE A 8 14.11 -1.27 -20.71
N ARG A 9 13.03 -0.67 -21.14
CA ARG A 9 12.91 0.78 -21.18
C ARG A 9 12.85 1.34 -19.76
N ASP A 10 12.17 0.64 -18.89
CA ASP A 10 12.07 1.01 -17.47
C ASP A 10 13.41 0.77 -16.75
N ALA A 11 14.17 -0.24 -17.18
CA ALA A 11 15.52 -0.51 -16.69
C ALA A 11 16.57 0.55 -17.06
N GLN A 12 16.28 1.48 -17.96
CA GLN A 12 17.19 2.60 -18.25
C GLN A 12 17.20 3.64 -17.14
N GLU A 13 16.13 3.72 -16.36
CA GLU A 13 16.03 4.61 -15.21
C GLU A 13 16.50 3.93 -13.93
N SER A 14 16.40 2.61 -13.85
CA SER A 14 16.87 1.80 -12.75
C SER A 14 18.29 1.30 -13.00
N ARG A 15 19.20 1.56 -12.08
CA ARG A 15 20.58 1.06 -12.11
C ARG A 15 20.78 -0.20 -11.28
N GLY A 16 19.73 -0.68 -10.63
CA GLY A 16 19.74 -1.88 -9.84
C GLY A 16 19.31 -3.12 -10.63
N LEU A 17 19.98 -4.25 -10.46
CA LEU A 17 19.60 -5.50 -11.10
C LEU A 17 18.45 -6.21 -10.39
N GLY A 18 18.20 -5.89 -9.11
CA GLY A 18 17.21 -6.58 -8.27
C GLY A 18 15.76 -6.32 -8.69
N ASP A 19 15.43 -5.12 -9.11
CA ASP A 19 14.10 -4.72 -9.55
C ASP A 19 13.73 -5.34 -10.91
N VAL A 20 14.69 -5.56 -11.79
CA VAL A 20 14.50 -6.18 -13.12
C VAL A 20 14.30 -7.69 -13.03
N TYR A 21 15.12 -8.41 -12.26
CA TYR A 21 15.14 -9.86 -12.25
C TYR A 21 13.99 -10.52 -11.48
N LYS A 22 13.43 -9.86 -10.48
CA LYS A 22 12.36 -10.44 -9.66
C LYS A 22 10.94 -10.07 -10.08
N ARG A 23 10.76 -9.59 -11.31
CA ARG A 23 9.46 -9.24 -11.92
C ARG A 23 8.68 -8.10 -11.23
N GLN A 24 9.26 -7.46 -10.24
CA GLN A 24 8.76 -6.22 -9.64
C GLN A 24 9.83 -5.16 -9.88
N MET A 25 9.68 -4.40 -10.96
CA MET A 25 10.58 -3.31 -11.33
C MET A 25 10.31 -2.10 -10.42
N LEU A 26 10.69 -2.23 -9.14
CA LEU A 26 10.47 -1.24 -8.10
C LEU A 26 11.82 -0.84 -7.50
N ALA A 27 12.22 0.42 -7.69
CA ALA A 27 13.48 0.96 -7.21
C ALA A 27 13.61 0.80 -5.69
N HIS A 28 12.59 1.20 -4.94
CA HIS A 28 12.54 1.09 -3.48
C HIS A 28 12.69 -0.36 -2.97
N LYS A 29 12.13 -1.35 -3.70
CA LYS A 29 12.35 -2.76 -3.37
C LYS A 29 13.80 -3.17 -3.55
N ALA A 30 14.44 -2.74 -4.63
CA ALA A 30 15.84 -3.04 -4.91
C ALA A 30 16.77 -2.35 -3.90
N GLU A 31 16.43 -1.16 -3.42
CA GLU A 31 17.15 -0.45 -2.36
C GLU A 31 17.12 -1.24 -1.04
N GLU A 32 15.94 -1.68 -0.60
CA GLU A 32 15.79 -2.50 0.61
C GLU A 32 16.54 -3.85 0.49
N GLU A 33 16.46 -4.51 -0.67
CA GLU A 33 17.22 -5.74 -0.93
C GLU A 33 18.74 -5.49 -0.89
N GLY A 34 19.19 -4.34 -1.41
CA GLY A 34 20.59 -3.93 -1.36
C GLY A 34 21.09 -3.70 0.07
N ILE A 35 20.30 -3.03 0.90
CA ILE A 35 20.58 -2.82 2.32
C ILE A 35 20.69 -4.18 3.04
N ALA A 36 19.68 -5.06 2.86
CA ALA A 36 19.66 -6.37 3.48
C ALA A 36 20.89 -7.23 3.10
N VAL A 37 21.34 -7.18 1.84
CA VAL A 37 22.54 -7.87 1.38
C VAL A 37 23.79 -7.30 2.05
N ALA A 38 23.91 -5.96 2.16
CA ALA A 38 25.04 -5.32 2.81
C ALA A 38 25.12 -5.69 4.32
N GLU A 39 23.98 -5.74 4.98
CA GLU A 39 23.86 -6.17 6.37
C GLU A 39 24.30 -7.63 6.54
N LEU A 40 23.85 -8.54 5.68
CA LEU A 40 24.25 -9.95 5.69
C LEU A 40 25.76 -10.12 5.49
N ILE A 41 26.37 -9.38 4.56
CA ILE A 41 27.81 -9.40 4.32
C ILE A 41 28.58 -8.90 5.54
N SER A 42 28.03 -7.94 6.28
CA SER A 42 28.64 -7.40 7.51
C SER A 42 28.36 -8.22 8.77
N GLY A 43 27.69 -9.37 8.64
CA GLY A 43 27.37 -10.27 9.76
C GLY A 43 26.15 -9.85 10.58
N GLN A 44 25.32 -8.98 10.04
CA GLN A 44 24.04 -8.58 10.63
C GLN A 44 22.89 -9.41 10.03
N SER A 45 21.70 -9.32 10.61
CA SER A 45 20.50 -9.98 10.08
C SER A 45 19.78 -9.07 9.09
N GLY A 46 20.12 -9.16 7.80
CA GLY A 46 19.37 -8.46 6.76
C GLY A 46 17.98 -9.06 6.58
N HIS A 47 16.95 -8.20 6.53
CA HIS A 47 15.56 -8.63 6.35
C HIS A 47 14.81 -7.68 5.42
N VAL A 48 13.99 -8.25 4.53
CA VAL A 48 13.04 -7.51 3.69
C VAL A 48 11.67 -8.14 3.85
N ASN A 49 10.69 -7.36 4.26
CA ASN A 49 9.30 -7.81 4.33
C ASN A 49 8.61 -7.65 2.97
N TYR A 50 8.65 -8.70 2.14
CA TYR A 50 8.05 -8.71 0.81
C TYR A 50 6.51 -8.59 0.80
N GLU A 51 5.85 -8.80 1.93
CA GLU A 51 4.39 -8.67 2.04
C GLU A 51 3.94 -7.20 2.16
N VAL A 52 4.88 -6.26 2.41
CA VAL A 52 4.58 -4.86 2.72
C VAL A 52 5.29 -3.88 1.76
N ILE A 53 5.66 -4.35 0.58
CA ILE A 53 6.23 -3.47 -0.45
C ILE A 53 5.10 -2.72 -1.15
N PRO A 54 5.03 -1.38 -1.07
CA PRO A 54 3.99 -0.61 -1.74
C PRO A 54 4.25 -0.52 -3.24
N GLY A 55 3.18 -0.51 -4.02
CA GLY A 55 3.22 -0.21 -5.45
C GLY A 55 2.43 1.05 -5.75
N VAL A 56 2.96 1.92 -6.62
CA VAL A 56 2.32 3.18 -7.01
C VAL A 56 2.30 3.31 -8.53
N ILE A 57 1.18 3.78 -9.08
CA ILE A 57 1.02 4.16 -10.48
C ILE A 57 0.67 5.65 -10.50
N TYR A 58 1.55 6.45 -11.07
CA TYR A 58 1.46 7.93 -11.08
C TYR A 58 0.57 8.43 -12.22
N THR A 59 -0.66 7.96 -12.23
CA THR A 59 -1.73 8.46 -13.09
C THR A 59 -2.48 9.62 -12.41
N THR A 60 -3.48 10.19 -13.07
CA THR A 60 -4.39 11.15 -12.46
C THR A 60 -5.82 10.62 -12.62
N PRO A 61 -6.46 10.18 -11.52
CA PRO A 61 -5.94 10.04 -10.16
C PRO A 61 -4.84 8.96 -10.05
N GLU A 62 -3.99 9.05 -9.01
CA GLU A 62 -2.98 8.05 -8.69
C GLU A 62 -3.60 6.74 -8.22
N VAL A 63 -2.89 5.63 -8.41
CA VAL A 63 -3.26 4.31 -7.86
C VAL A 63 -2.13 3.80 -6.99
N ALA A 64 -2.43 3.41 -5.76
CA ALA A 64 -1.45 2.83 -4.86
C ALA A 64 -2.00 1.59 -4.14
N SER A 65 -1.12 0.66 -3.82
CA SER A 65 -1.49 -0.56 -3.10
C SER A 65 -0.34 -1.11 -2.28
N VAL A 66 -0.68 -1.81 -1.20
CA VAL A 66 0.25 -2.61 -0.40
C VAL A 66 -0.45 -3.86 0.11
N GLY A 67 0.27 -4.97 0.22
CA GLY A 67 -0.26 -6.25 0.69
C GLY A 67 -1.05 -7.02 -0.38
N LYS A 68 -2.03 -7.81 0.06
CA LYS A 68 -2.75 -8.77 -0.78
C LYS A 68 -3.97 -8.18 -1.44
N THR A 69 -4.29 -8.67 -2.64
CA THR A 69 -5.57 -8.37 -3.31
C THR A 69 -6.67 -9.35 -2.86
N GLU A 70 -7.93 -9.02 -3.16
CA GLU A 70 -9.05 -9.93 -2.90
C GLU A 70 -8.92 -11.26 -3.64
N GLU A 71 -8.41 -11.23 -4.89
CA GLU A 71 -8.17 -12.42 -5.69
C GLU A 71 -7.17 -13.35 -5.00
N GLN A 72 -6.05 -12.81 -4.53
CA GLN A 72 -5.04 -13.57 -3.80
C GLN A 72 -5.58 -14.17 -2.49
N LEU A 73 -6.42 -13.43 -1.78
CA LEU A 73 -7.06 -13.93 -0.56
C LEU A 73 -8.06 -15.05 -0.87
N LYS A 74 -8.85 -14.91 -1.94
CA LYS A 74 -9.79 -15.94 -2.40
C LYS A 74 -9.07 -17.22 -2.84
N GLU A 75 -7.98 -17.09 -3.60
CA GLU A 75 -7.15 -18.25 -4.01
C GLU A 75 -6.59 -19.01 -2.82
N LYS A 76 -6.20 -18.29 -1.75
CA LYS A 76 -5.71 -18.88 -0.49
C LYS A 76 -6.82 -19.35 0.46
N ASN A 77 -8.10 -19.18 0.09
CA ASN A 77 -9.25 -19.42 0.96
C ASN A 77 -9.17 -18.69 2.32
N GLN A 78 -8.48 -17.53 2.35
CA GLN A 78 -8.35 -16.69 3.53
C GLN A 78 -9.62 -15.84 3.69
N LYS A 79 -10.30 -15.96 4.84
CA LYS A 79 -11.49 -15.16 5.14
C LYS A 79 -11.07 -13.73 5.49
N TYR A 80 -11.77 -12.76 4.91
CA TYR A 80 -11.48 -11.34 5.10
C TYR A 80 -12.77 -10.52 5.18
N LYS A 81 -12.65 -9.33 5.76
CA LYS A 81 -13.63 -8.25 5.73
C LYS A 81 -13.13 -7.12 4.84
N ILE A 82 -14.03 -6.31 4.33
CA ILE A 82 -13.71 -5.18 3.45
C ILE A 82 -14.23 -3.91 4.09
N GLY A 83 -13.34 -2.92 4.25
CA GLY A 83 -13.71 -1.54 4.49
C GLY A 83 -13.46 -0.69 3.26
N LYS A 84 -14.37 0.23 2.95
CA LYS A 84 -14.23 1.13 1.79
C LYS A 84 -14.80 2.49 2.10
N PHE A 85 -14.08 3.55 1.67
CA PHE A 85 -14.53 4.93 1.82
C PHE A 85 -14.18 5.75 0.57
N PRO A 86 -15.16 6.45 -0.05
CA PRO A 86 -14.94 7.25 -1.25
C PRO A 86 -14.41 8.65 -0.90
N PHE A 87 -13.48 9.18 -1.69
CA PHE A 87 -12.96 10.53 -1.50
C PHE A 87 -14.04 11.61 -1.66
N MET A 88 -15.09 11.37 -2.42
CA MET A 88 -16.23 12.29 -2.52
C MET A 88 -16.92 12.57 -1.17
N ALA A 89 -16.72 11.73 -0.16
CA ALA A 89 -17.18 11.95 1.20
C ALA A 89 -16.14 12.63 2.10
N ASN A 90 -14.88 12.75 1.64
CA ASN A 90 -13.77 13.34 2.38
C ASN A 90 -13.80 14.88 2.29
N SER A 91 -13.67 15.57 3.43
CA SER A 91 -13.74 17.03 3.51
C SER A 91 -12.60 17.73 2.76
N ARG A 92 -11.37 17.19 2.83
CA ARG A 92 -10.22 17.77 2.14
C ARG A 92 -10.34 17.61 0.63
N ALA A 93 -10.76 16.44 0.15
CA ALA A 93 -11.00 16.19 -1.27
C ALA A 93 -12.02 17.15 -1.87
N LYS A 94 -13.13 17.39 -1.14
CA LYS A 94 -14.14 18.39 -1.53
C LYS A 94 -13.57 19.82 -1.55
N ALA A 95 -12.76 20.19 -0.58
CA ALA A 95 -12.21 21.52 -0.44
C ALA A 95 -11.28 21.92 -1.59
N ILE A 96 -10.64 20.95 -2.26
CA ILE A 96 -9.72 21.20 -3.38
C ILE A 96 -10.26 20.70 -4.73
N ASP A 97 -11.53 20.27 -4.76
CA ASP A 97 -12.21 19.78 -5.97
C ASP A 97 -11.54 18.54 -6.60
N GLU A 98 -11.02 17.63 -5.75
CA GLU A 98 -10.43 16.35 -6.16
C GLU A 98 -11.16 15.16 -5.49
N PRO A 99 -12.47 14.95 -5.74
CA PRO A 99 -13.28 13.97 -5.03
C PRO A 99 -13.19 12.55 -5.59
N ASP A 100 -12.45 12.33 -6.67
CA ASP A 100 -12.43 11.06 -7.39
C ASP A 100 -11.64 9.98 -6.64
N GLY A 101 -12.23 8.78 -6.58
CA GLY A 101 -11.58 7.60 -6.06
C GLY A 101 -12.05 7.16 -4.68
N PHE A 102 -11.27 6.27 -4.08
CA PHE A 102 -11.62 5.64 -2.79
C PHE A 102 -10.39 5.00 -2.14
N VAL A 103 -10.53 4.72 -0.85
CA VAL A 103 -9.67 3.83 -0.07
C VAL A 103 -10.40 2.52 0.16
N LYS A 104 -9.70 1.37 -0.02
CA LYS A 104 -10.18 0.04 0.30
C LYS A 104 -9.18 -0.67 1.21
N ILE A 105 -9.64 -1.19 2.34
CA ILE A 105 -8.86 -1.98 3.30
C ILE A 105 -9.43 -3.40 3.34
N LEU A 106 -8.54 -4.39 3.32
CA LEU A 106 -8.84 -5.80 3.52
C LEU A 106 -8.27 -6.22 4.87
N ALA A 107 -9.13 -6.67 5.78
CA ALA A 107 -8.74 -7.12 7.11
C ALA A 107 -9.06 -8.61 7.30
N ASP A 108 -8.24 -9.34 8.02
CA ASP A 108 -8.50 -10.73 8.38
C ASP A 108 -9.79 -10.86 9.20
N ALA A 109 -10.66 -11.78 8.82
CA ALA A 109 -11.98 -11.89 9.44
C ALA A 109 -11.94 -12.32 10.91
N THR A 110 -10.84 -12.91 11.36
CA THR A 110 -10.68 -13.45 12.72
C THR A 110 -9.80 -12.57 13.61
N THR A 111 -8.67 -12.12 13.07
CA THR A 111 -7.66 -11.36 13.84
C THR A 111 -7.75 -9.86 13.66
N ASP A 112 -8.53 -9.41 12.67
CA ASP A 112 -8.64 -8.01 12.25
C ASP A 112 -7.34 -7.42 11.67
N LYS A 113 -6.27 -8.21 11.54
CA LYS A 113 -5.00 -7.75 10.96
C LYS A 113 -5.22 -7.25 9.53
N VAL A 114 -4.65 -6.10 9.19
CA VAL A 114 -4.69 -5.59 7.82
C VAL A 114 -3.89 -6.51 6.90
N LEU A 115 -4.53 -6.98 5.84
CA LEU A 115 -3.99 -7.91 4.85
C LEU A 115 -3.61 -7.22 3.54
N GLY A 116 -4.26 -6.12 3.23
CA GLY A 116 -3.99 -5.35 2.02
C GLY A 116 -4.78 -4.06 1.97
N VAL A 117 -4.21 -3.06 1.30
CA VAL A 117 -4.82 -1.73 1.12
C VAL A 117 -4.65 -1.29 -0.32
N HIS A 118 -5.70 -0.71 -0.87
CA HIS A 118 -5.76 -0.25 -2.25
C HIS A 118 -6.42 1.12 -2.29
N LEU A 119 -5.74 2.07 -2.93
CA LEU A 119 -6.20 3.45 -3.10
C LEU A 119 -6.24 3.81 -4.58
N ILE A 120 -7.24 4.56 -4.96
CA ILE A 120 -7.24 5.35 -6.18
C ILE A 120 -7.72 6.74 -5.82
N GLY A 121 -6.94 7.76 -6.11
CA GLY A 121 -7.31 9.13 -5.75
C GLY A 121 -6.11 10.07 -5.66
N PRO A 122 -6.33 11.32 -5.22
CA PRO A 122 -5.26 12.28 -5.04
C PRO A 122 -4.30 11.84 -3.94
N HIS A 123 -3.01 12.04 -4.20
CA HIS A 123 -1.93 11.71 -3.26
C HIS A 123 -1.91 10.24 -2.78
N ALA A 124 -2.42 9.30 -3.57
CA ALA A 124 -2.45 7.89 -3.20
C ALA A 124 -1.04 7.33 -2.93
N GLY A 125 -0.03 7.79 -3.68
CA GLY A 125 1.37 7.43 -3.49
C GLY A 125 1.94 7.84 -2.14
N GLU A 126 1.50 8.98 -1.59
CA GLU A 126 1.90 9.45 -0.26
C GLU A 126 1.09 8.73 0.84
N LEU A 127 -0.21 8.57 0.64
CA LEU A 127 -1.11 7.95 1.61
C LEU A 127 -0.79 6.47 1.86
N ILE A 128 -0.30 5.74 0.85
CA ILE A 128 0.01 4.32 1.01
C ILE A 128 1.14 4.05 2.00
N ALA A 129 2.03 5.03 2.24
CA ALA A 129 3.14 4.91 3.18
C ALA A 129 2.66 4.73 4.62
N GLU A 130 1.58 5.40 5.03
CA GLU A 130 0.94 5.21 6.34
C GLU A 130 0.50 3.76 6.51
N MET A 131 -0.10 3.18 5.48
CA MET A 131 -0.58 1.80 5.52
C MET A 131 0.56 0.78 5.45
N ALA A 132 1.63 1.06 4.72
CA ALA A 132 2.83 0.23 4.72
C ALA A 132 3.43 0.15 6.12
N ILE A 133 3.57 1.27 6.82
CA ILE A 133 4.05 1.32 8.22
C ILE A 133 3.11 0.54 9.14
N ALA A 134 1.81 0.77 9.06
CA ALA A 134 0.83 0.07 9.87
C ALA A 134 0.89 -1.45 9.67
N MET A 135 1.00 -1.90 8.42
CA MET A 135 1.12 -3.32 8.09
C MET A 135 2.44 -3.93 8.53
N GLU A 136 3.57 -3.21 8.42
CA GLU A 136 4.89 -3.66 8.90
C GLU A 136 4.85 -3.98 10.40
N PHE A 137 4.18 -3.14 11.18
CA PHE A 137 4.00 -3.36 12.62
C PHE A 137 2.80 -4.26 12.96
N GLY A 138 2.13 -4.83 11.98
CA GLY A 138 1.05 -5.81 12.17
C GLY A 138 -0.25 -5.23 12.72
N ALA A 139 -0.55 -3.97 12.41
CA ALA A 139 -1.76 -3.29 12.87
C ALA A 139 -3.05 -3.98 12.42
N SER A 140 -4.07 -3.89 13.26
CA SER A 140 -5.45 -4.22 12.95
C SER A 140 -6.17 -3.05 12.28
N SER A 141 -7.32 -3.30 11.65
CA SER A 141 -8.16 -2.21 11.15
C SER A 141 -8.67 -1.32 12.30
N GLU A 142 -8.88 -1.90 13.47
CA GLU A 142 -9.28 -1.17 14.68
C GLU A 142 -8.18 -0.21 15.19
N ASP A 143 -6.89 -0.58 15.11
CA ASP A 143 -5.79 0.32 15.49
C ASP A 143 -5.78 1.58 14.62
N ILE A 144 -5.98 1.43 13.32
CA ILE A 144 -6.07 2.56 12.37
C ILE A 144 -7.32 3.39 12.65
N ALA A 145 -8.47 2.75 12.85
CA ALA A 145 -9.74 3.39 13.13
C ALA A 145 -9.70 4.25 14.42
N ARG A 146 -8.93 3.83 15.44
CA ARG A 146 -8.78 4.54 16.71
C ARG A 146 -7.67 5.58 16.70
N THR A 147 -6.76 5.53 15.74
CA THR A 147 -5.71 6.54 15.61
C THR A 147 -6.32 7.89 15.24
N CYS A 148 -5.87 8.95 15.92
CA CYS A 148 -6.32 10.31 15.62
C CYS A 148 -5.68 10.78 14.31
N HIS A 149 -6.51 11.20 13.35
CA HIS A 149 -6.09 11.80 12.10
C HIS A 149 -6.41 13.30 12.11
N ALA A 150 -5.54 14.09 11.51
CA ALA A 150 -5.75 15.53 11.43
C ALA A 150 -6.93 15.85 10.50
N HIS A 151 -7.74 16.87 10.87
CA HIS A 151 -8.86 17.37 10.07
C HIS A 151 -8.59 18.80 9.55
N PRO A 152 -8.86 19.12 8.26
CA PRO A 152 -9.23 18.19 7.18
C PRO A 152 -8.02 17.65 6.44
N THR A 153 -7.94 16.34 6.24
CA THR A 153 -6.86 15.67 5.50
C THR A 153 -7.39 14.55 4.60
N PHE A 154 -6.57 14.11 3.63
CA PHE A 154 -6.86 12.91 2.85
C PHE A 154 -6.74 11.63 3.70
N SER A 155 -5.83 11.60 4.68
CA SER A 155 -5.64 10.45 5.59
C SER A 155 -6.89 10.08 6.37
N GLU A 156 -7.82 11.02 6.60
CA GLU A 156 -9.11 10.69 7.20
C GLU A 156 -9.91 9.66 6.37
N ALA A 157 -9.72 9.61 5.04
CA ALA A 157 -10.33 8.58 4.21
C ALA A 157 -9.79 7.18 4.52
N VAL A 158 -8.53 7.07 4.94
CA VAL A 158 -7.93 5.82 5.43
C VAL A 158 -8.60 5.39 6.74
N LYS A 159 -8.73 6.31 7.69
CA LYS A 159 -9.45 6.07 8.95
C LYS A 159 -10.89 5.63 8.72
N GLU A 160 -11.63 6.33 7.88
CA GLU A 160 -13.02 6.02 7.55
C GLU A 160 -13.16 4.66 6.86
N ALA A 161 -12.21 4.31 5.97
CA ALA A 161 -12.16 2.97 5.39
C ALA A 161 -11.91 1.89 6.45
N ALA A 162 -11.04 2.16 7.44
CA ALA A 162 -10.82 1.25 8.57
C ALA A 162 -12.08 1.11 9.45
N LEU A 163 -12.75 2.21 9.77
CA LEU A 163 -14.06 2.18 10.46
C LEU A 163 -15.11 1.39 9.68
N SER A 164 -15.07 1.47 8.35
CA SER A 164 -16.00 0.78 7.44
C SER A 164 -15.87 -0.74 7.49
N VAL A 165 -14.72 -1.29 7.89
CA VAL A 165 -14.54 -2.74 8.09
C VAL A 165 -15.59 -3.31 9.05
N GLU A 166 -15.93 -2.54 10.10
CA GLU A 166 -16.97 -2.87 11.09
C GLU A 166 -18.26 -2.01 10.93
N LYS A 167 -18.46 -1.41 9.74
CA LYS A 167 -19.63 -0.59 9.39
C LYS A 167 -19.87 0.60 10.34
N ARG A 168 -18.79 1.23 10.79
CA ARG A 168 -18.81 2.38 11.72
C ARG A 168 -18.38 3.71 11.09
N GLN A 169 -18.16 3.75 9.78
CA GLN A 169 -17.83 4.99 9.04
C GLN A 169 -18.95 6.03 9.21
N ILE A 170 -18.57 7.29 9.20
CA ILE A 170 -19.46 8.45 9.35
C ILE A 170 -19.89 9.01 7.99
#